data_05dab2819b9bcc6ec741d7c6c74074ca
#
_entry.id   05dab2819b9bcc6ec741d7c6c74074ca
#
_cell.length_a   1.000
_cell.length_b   1.000
_cell.length_c   1.000
_cell.angle_alpha   90.00
_cell.angle_beta   90.00
_cell.angle_gamma   90.00
#
_symmetry.space_group_name_H-M   'P 1'
#
loop_
_entity.id
_entity.type
_entity.pdbx_description
1 polymer ?
#
loop_
_entity_poly.entity_id
_entity_poly.type
_entity_poly.pdbx_seq_one_letter_code
_entity_poly.pdbx_strand_id
1 'polypeptide(L)'
;MLSAVKDIRFQDSLIYILDDAGRIFTFTSTGHHLSTLDSLGLGSGQYATADAFDVTDTGIFVLSRAQKRIIRYSHDGHLASIYAIHDYYLDFRVMDDSTIVLASGCCNNRMSNFISMDIISQKFTHESEPFERTESYISDTYHPFVEQYGDTLLITNPYQTSIHMLVKGESTPLKAYEFNTKDQIPENFKDYTFEELAQMTKHKSVVRSIALHHQTSEAEYIGYEMFGDYGLSYLLARQKADGTMQNMTIMNNEDPTFPYLSAPICVHDGQLVSIMPAYVLLHTEEAYGISRFTSAGLRQTDNPIIFLHRLN
;
A
#
# COMPACT_ATOMS: atom_id res chain seq x y z
N MET A 1 -3.69 6.85 21.56
CA MET A 1 -4.45 5.70 21.01
C MET A 1 -4.50 5.87 19.51
N LEU A 2 -4.15 4.86 18.75
CA LEU A 2 -4.32 4.81 17.29
C LEU A 2 -5.81 4.83 16.93
N SER A 3 -6.17 5.59 15.91
CA SER A 3 -7.43 5.42 15.19
C SER A 3 -7.31 4.25 14.18
N ALA A 4 -8.11 4.20 13.14
CA ALA A 4 -7.93 3.16 12.12
C ALA A 4 -6.56 3.29 11.44
N VAL A 5 -5.89 2.17 11.19
CA VAL A 5 -4.61 2.16 10.48
C VAL A 5 -4.85 2.39 9.00
N LYS A 6 -4.17 3.39 8.45
CA LYS A 6 -4.23 3.73 7.04
C LYS A 6 -3.06 3.11 6.27
N ASP A 7 -1.85 3.16 6.82
CA ASP A 7 -0.65 2.64 6.18
C ASP A 7 0.43 2.30 7.22
N ILE A 8 1.39 1.45 6.85
CA ILE A 8 2.51 1.02 7.70
C ILE A 8 3.81 1.03 6.90
N ARG A 9 4.89 1.43 7.55
CA ARG A 9 6.26 1.35 7.03
C ARG A 9 7.18 0.79 8.09
N PHE A 10 8.21 0.13 7.62
CA PHE A 10 9.29 -0.41 8.44
C PHE A 10 10.58 0.26 8.02
N GLN A 11 11.34 0.73 8.99
CA GLN A 11 12.69 1.23 8.79
C GLN A 11 13.57 0.72 9.94
N ASP A 12 14.62 -0.02 9.61
CA ASP A 12 15.46 -0.71 10.59
C ASP A 12 14.61 -1.60 11.52
N SER A 13 14.69 -1.39 12.82
CA SER A 13 13.91 -2.11 13.83
C SER A 13 12.66 -1.35 14.30
N LEU A 14 12.24 -0.31 13.56
CA LEU A 14 11.12 0.53 13.92
C LEU A 14 9.92 0.30 12.99
N ILE A 15 8.74 0.46 13.56
CA ILE A 15 7.45 0.37 12.88
C ILE A 15 6.81 1.75 12.90
N TYR A 16 6.47 2.26 11.75
CA TYR A 16 5.78 3.54 11.57
C TYR A 16 4.36 3.27 11.08
N ILE A 17 3.37 3.87 11.73
CA ILE A 17 1.95 3.66 11.43
C ILE A 17 1.30 5.01 11.19
N LEU A 18 0.78 5.23 10.00
CA LEU A 18 -0.11 6.34 9.69
C LEU A 18 -1.55 5.92 10.04
N ASP A 19 -2.22 6.71 10.87
CA ASP A 19 -3.63 6.51 11.16
C ASP A 19 -4.55 7.41 10.30
N ASP A 20 -5.84 7.13 10.29
CA ASP A 20 -6.83 7.89 9.53
C ASP A 20 -7.06 9.33 10.06
N ALA A 21 -6.64 9.60 11.30
CA ALA A 21 -6.56 10.96 11.83
C ALA A 21 -5.34 11.74 11.34
N GLY A 22 -4.47 11.14 10.53
CA GLY A 22 -3.29 11.77 9.95
C GLY A 22 -2.08 11.87 10.87
N ARG A 23 -2.04 11.05 11.93
CA ARG A 23 -0.89 10.99 12.85
C ARG A 23 0.01 9.82 12.48
N ILE A 24 1.32 9.99 12.63
CA ILE A 24 2.29 8.93 12.40
C ILE A 24 2.90 8.53 13.74
N PHE A 25 2.64 7.29 14.13
CA PHE A 25 3.16 6.70 15.36
C PHE A 25 4.39 5.87 15.07
N THR A 26 5.40 5.99 15.93
CA THR A 26 6.62 5.18 15.86
C THR A 26 6.64 4.18 17.02
N PHE A 27 6.88 2.92 16.69
CA PHE A 27 7.00 1.83 17.65
C PHE A 27 8.31 1.07 17.45
N THR A 28 8.78 0.40 18.49
CA THR A 28 9.79 -0.66 18.35
C THR A 28 9.19 -1.89 17.68
N SER A 29 10.03 -2.81 17.20
CA SER A 29 9.59 -4.14 16.70
C SER A 29 8.85 -4.98 17.74
N THR A 30 8.97 -4.65 19.03
CA THR A 30 8.23 -5.30 20.14
C THR A 30 6.92 -4.59 20.48
N GLY A 31 6.52 -3.55 19.71
CA GLY A 31 5.27 -2.81 19.90
C GLY A 31 5.31 -1.72 20.97
N HIS A 32 6.50 -1.37 21.51
CA HIS A 32 6.63 -0.28 22.46
C HIS A 32 6.55 1.06 21.72
N HIS A 33 5.62 1.94 22.12
CA HIS A 33 5.46 3.27 21.53
C HIS A 33 6.63 4.18 21.90
N LEU A 34 7.21 4.82 20.90
CA LEU A 34 8.35 5.75 21.08
C LEU A 34 7.94 7.20 20.90
N SER A 35 7.27 7.53 19.80
CA SER A 35 6.91 8.91 19.46
C SER A 35 5.66 8.98 18.60
N THR A 36 5.12 10.18 18.47
CA THR A 36 4.01 10.47 17.54
C THR A 36 4.30 11.79 16.83
N LEU A 37 4.34 11.75 15.51
CA LEU A 37 4.32 12.94 14.66
C LEU A 37 2.86 13.34 14.45
N ASP A 38 2.45 14.45 15.06
CA ASP A 38 1.14 15.05 14.92
C ASP A 38 1.33 16.52 14.53
N SER A 39 1.48 16.76 13.23
CA SER A 39 1.72 18.08 12.65
C SER A 39 0.56 18.53 11.76
N LEU A 40 -0.66 18.12 12.08
CA LEU A 40 -1.86 18.56 11.38
C LEU A 40 -2.07 20.07 11.54
N GLY A 41 -2.36 20.75 10.43
CA GLY A 41 -2.63 22.18 10.43
C GLY A 41 -2.29 22.86 9.10
N LEU A 42 -2.38 24.19 9.09
CA LEU A 42 -2.14 25.03 7.90
C LEU A 42 -0.84 25.86 8.00
N GLY A 43 -0.08 25.70 9.05
CA GLY A 43 1.21 26.38 9.24
C GLY A 43 2.26 25.95 8.23
N SER A 44 3.39 26.66 8.19
CA SER A 44 4.46 26.44 7.22
C SER A 44 5.08 25.05 7.30
N GLY A 45 5.13 24.45 8.48
CA GLY A 45 5.68 23.10 8.69
C GLY A 45 4.62 22.06 9.01
N GLN A 46 3.34 22.32 8.74
CA GLN A 46 2.23 21.46 9.07
C GLN A 46 1.58 20.92 7.77
N TYR A 47 1.00 19.74 7.82
CA TYR A 47 0.20 19.16 6.72
C TYR A 47 -1.29 19.30 7.02
N ALA A 48 -2.07 19.71 6.02
CA ALA A 48 -3.53 19.77 6.17
C ALA A 48 -4.16 18.37 6.19
N THR A 49 -3.54 17.44 5.45
CA THR A 49 -3.90 16.01 5.40
C THR A 49 -2.62 15.20 5.32
N ALA A 50 -2.58 14.02 5.93
CA ALA A 50 -1.57 13.00 5.67
C ALA A 50 -2.20 11.95 4.75
N ASP A 51 -1.99 12.13 3.44
CA ASP A 51 -2.62 11.29 2.42
C ASP A 51 -1.83 10.01 2.18
N ALA A 52 -0.51 10.10 2.17
CA ALA A 52 0.45 9.00 2.15
C ALA A 52 1.70 9.41 2.93
N PHE A 53 2.51 8.44 3.29
CA PHE A 53 3.81 8.69 3.92
C PHE A 53 4.85 7.66 3.49
N ASP A 54 6.10 8.02 3.64
CA ASP A 54 7.23 7.12 3.47
C ASP A 54 8.32 7.42 4.50
N VAL A 55 9.17 6.44 4.79
CA VAL A 55 10.22 6.56 5.81
C VAL A 55 11.51 6.03 5.25
N THR A 56 12.56 6.82 5.41
CA THR A 56 13.94 6.44 5.07
C THR A 56 14.86 6.73 6.26
N ASP A 57 16.12 6.41 6.15
CA ASP A 57 17.14 6.80 7.14
C ASP A 57 17.29 8.33 7.30
N THR A 58 16.86 9.11 6.29
CA THR A 58 16.91 10.59 6.33
C THR A 58 15.68 11.24 6.96
N GLY A 59 14.60 10.48 7.26
CA GLY A 59 13.44 11.00 7.96
C GLY A 59 12.10 10.47 7.49
N ILE A 60 11.05 11.12 7.95
CA ILE A 60 9.64 10.82 7.68
C ILE A 60 9.12 11.81 6.64
N PHE A 61 8.62 11.31 5.53
CA PHE A 61 8.04 12.11 4.45
C PHE A 61 6.52 11.96 4.48
N VAL A 62 5.81 13.08 4.36
CA VAL A 62 4.33 13.12 4.40
C VAL A 62 3.81 13.83 3.18
N LEU A 63 2.97 13.17 2.40
CA LEU A 63 2.23 13.77 1.29
C LEU A 63 0.99 14.47 1.82
N SER A 64 0.85 15.77 1.54
CA SER A 64 -0.38 16.52 1.74
C SER A 64 -0.94 16.96 0.39
N ARG A 65 -1.94 16.22 -0.09
CA ARG A 65 -2.60 16.51 -1.39
C ARG A 65 -3.29 17.85 -1.40
N ALA A 66 -3.96 18.19 -0.29
CA ALA A 66 -4.64 19.47 -0.14
C ALA A 66 -3.71 20.68 -0.30
N GLN A 67 -2.44 20.52 0.10
CA GLN A 67 -1.42 21.57 0.00
C GLN A 67 -0.47 21.38 -1.18
N LYS A 68 -0.62 20.30 -1.95
CA LYS A 68 0.23 19.92 -3.09
C LYS A 68 1.72 19.95 -2.73
N ARG A 69 2.08 19.28 -1.64
CA ARG A 69 3.45 19.22 -1.16
C ARG A 69 3.77 17.92 -0.45
N ILE A 70 5.04 17.56 -0.44
CA ILE A 70 5.62 16.58 0.47
C ILE A 70 6.40 17.33 1.52
N ILE A 71 6.24 16.95 2.78
CA ILE A 71 6.94 17.55 3.90
C ILE A 71 7.83 16.48 4.52
N ARG A 72 9.12 16.78 4.67
CA ARG A 72 10.06 15.91 5.37
C ARG A 72 10.26 16.39 6.79
N TYR A 73 10.14 15.47 7.72
CA TYR A 73 10.51 15.64 9.12
C TYR A 73 11.70 14.74 9.44
N SER A 74 12.53 15.15 10.39
CA SER A 74 13.48 14.25 11.03
C SER A 74 12.74 13.20 11.88
N HIS A 75 13.42 12.13 12.27
CA HIS A 75 12.81 11.06 13.08
C HIS A 75 12.32 11.52 14.46
N ASP A 76 12.83 12.64 14.96
CA ASP A 76 12.39 13.31 16.20
C ASP A 76 11.24 14.32 15.96
N GLY A 77 10.69 14.37 14.73
CA GLY A 77 9.50 15.16 14.39
C GLY A 77 9.76 16.63 14.04
N HIS A 78 11.02 17.08 13.90
CA HIS A 78 11.30 18.44 13.48
C HIS A 78 11.21 18.61 11.97
N LEU A 79 10.65 19.74 11.52
CA LEU A 79 10.60 20.09 10.12
C LEU A 79 12.01 20.14 9.51
N ALA A 80 12.24 19.36 8.46
CA ALA A 80 13.51 19.32 7.73
C ALA A 80 13.41 20.00 6.36
N SER A 81 12.39 19.70 5.56
CA SER A 81 12.23 20.25 4.21
C SER A 81 10.77 20.22 3.74
N ILE A 82 10.46 21.03 2.73
CA ILE A 82 9.17 21.06 2.05
C ILE A 82 9.43 21.00 0.55
N TYR A 83 8.74 20.09 -0.15
CA TYR A 83 8.84 19.88 -1.59
C TYR A 83 7.49 20.19 -2.24
N ALA A 84 7.43 21.18 -3.14
CA ALA A 84 6.24 21.52 -3.89
C ALA A 84 6.05 20.53 -5.05
N ILE A 85 4.85 19.94 -5.18
CA ILE A 85 4.55 18.96 -6.24
C ILE A 85 3.59 19.48 -7.32
N HIS A 86 2.97 20.65 -7.11
CA HIS A 86 2.18 21.42 -8.06
C HIS A 86 0.97 20.72 -8.72
N ASP A 87 0.78 19.41 -8.50
CA ASP A 87 -0.29 18.59 -9.09
C ASP A 87 -0.89 17.61 -8.08
N TYR A 88 -1.79 16.76 -8.54
CA TYR A 88 -2.45 15.75 -7.72
C TYR A 88 -1.71 14.40 -7.83
N TYR A 89 -1.39 13.81 -6.68
CA TYR A 89 -0.79 12.48 -6.57
C TYR A 89 -1.46 11.69 -5.44
N LEU A 90 -1.66 10.40 -5.65
CA LEU A 90 -2.26 9.51 -4.66
C LEU A 90 -1.26 9.01 -3.63
N ASP A 91 -0.07 8.69 -4.11
CA ASP A 91 0.97 8.05 -3.31
C ASP A 91 2.36 8.46 -3.82
N PHE A 92 3.39 8.12 -3.09
CA PHE A 92 4.78 8.35 -3.46
C PHE A 92 5.70 7.35 -2.79
N ARG A 93 6.92 7.21 -3.33
CA ARG A 93 8.04 6.52 -2.69
C ARG A 93 9.29 7.36 -2.79
N VAL A 94 10.05 7.36 -1.71
CA VAL A 94 11.42 7.88 -1.68
C VAL A 94 12.34 6.76 -2.15
N MET A 95 12.84 6.88 -3.36
CA MET A 95 13.68 5.86 -3.97
C MET A 95 15.09 5.87 -3.38
N ASP A 96 15.60 7.07 -3.13
CA ASP A 96 16.87 7.35 -2.45
C ASP A 96 16.94 8.82 -1.99
N ASP A 97 18.13 9.25 -1.53
CA ASP A 97 18.38 10.61 -1.02
C ASP A 97 18.17 11.73 -2.06
N SER A 98 18.02 11.37 -3.35
CA SER A 98 17.90 12.33 -4.44
C SER A 98 16.59 12.23 -5.21
N THR A 99 15.82 11.16 -5.06
CA THR A 99 14.70 10.84 -5.96
C THR A 99 13.43 10.44 -5.20
N ILE A 100 12.34 11.14 -5.50
CA ILE A 100 10.98 10.74 -5.12
C ILE A 100 10.24 10.32 -6.40
N VAL A 101 9.53 9.20 -6.35
CA VAL A 101 8.59 8.77 -7.38
C VAL A 101 7.18 9.01 -6.88
N LEU A 102 6.41 9.77 -7.66
CA LEU A 102 5.03 10.15 -7.40
C LEU A 102 4.10 9.31 -8.26
N ALA A 103 3.00 8.82 -7.70
CA ALA A 103 1.96 8.09 -8.43
C ALA A 103 0.64 8.87 -8.43
N SER A 104 0.08 9.10 -9.61
CA SER A 104 -1.11 9.93 -9.78
C SER A 104 -2.43 9.17 -9.72
N GLY A 105 -2.41 7.85 -9.93
CA GLY A 105 -3.65 7.07 -10.08
C GLY A 105 -4.48 7.54 -11.28
N CYS A 106 -3.83 7.98 -12.35
CA CYS A 106 -4.46 8.53 -13.57
C CYS A 106 -5.25 9.83 -13.37
N CYS A 107 -4.85 10.68 -12.42
CA CYS A 107 -5.62 11.88 -12.04
C CYS A 107 -4.87 13.21 -12.16
N ASN A 108 -3.61 13.24 -12.64
CA ASN A 108 -2.85 14.48 -12.74
C ASN A 108 -3.01 15.19 -14.09
N ASN A 109 -2.58 16.45 -14.17
CA ASN A 109 -2.64 17.24 -15.41
C ASN A 109 -1.51 16.91 -16.38
N ARG A 110 -0.47 16.20 -15.94
CA ARG A 110 0.67 15.78 -16.78
C ARG A 110 0.37 14.56 -17.64
N MET A 111 -0.74 13.88 -17.36
CA MET A 111 -1.16 12.69 -18.10
C MET A 111 -0.14 11.54 -18.03
N SER A 112 0.61 11.48 -16.92
CA SER A 112 1.59 10.44 -16.62
C SER A 112 1.33 9.86 -15.25
N ASN A 113 1.22 8.54 -15.14
CA ASN A 113 0.85 7.90 -13.89
C ASN A 113 1.99 7.91 -12.87
N PHE A 114 3.22 7.79 -13.31
CA PHE A 114 4.39 7.89 -12.46
C PHE A 114 5.31 9.02 -12.90
N ILE A 115 5.78 9.80 -11.93
CA ILE A 115 6.66 10.94 -12.18
C ILE A 115 7.79 10.93 -11.17
N SER A 116 9.02 10.92 -11.64
CA SER A 116 10.20 11.07 -10.81
C SER A 116 10.50 12.56 -10.57
N MET A 117 10.84 12.89 -9.33
CA MET A 117 11.25 14.22 -8.92
C MET A 117 12.62 14.15 -8.24
N ASP A 118 13.55 14.98 -8.68
CA ASP A 118 14.81 15.20 -8.00
C ASP A 118 14.58 16.08 -6.75
N ILE A 119 14.95 15.55 -5.58
CA ILE A 119 14.72 16.21 -4.27
C ILE A 119 15.55 17.49 -4.13
N ILE A 120 16.77 17.51 -4.68
CA ILE A 120 17.72 18.60 -4.49
C ILE A 120 17.29 19.80 -5.33
N SER A 121 17.04 19.59 -6.61
CA SER A 121 16.62 20.67 -7.52
C SER A 121 15.11 20.92 -7.49
N GLN A 122 14.33 20.07 -6.88
CA GLN A 122 12.86 20.06 -6.87
C GLN A 122 12.24 20.07 -8.28
N LYS A 123 12.92 19.42 -9.24
CA LYS A 123 12.45 19.33 -10.63
C LYS A 123 11.96 17.94 -10.95
N PHE A 124 10.91 17.86 -11.72
CA PHE A 124 10.48 16.62 -12.33
C PHE A 124 11.48 16.21 -13.41
N THR A 125 11.93 14.96 -13.37
CA THR A 125 13.01 14.45 -14.22
C THR A 125 12.52 13.46 -15.26
N HIS A 126 11.60 12.57 -14.90
CA HIS A 126 11.08 11.52 -15.77
C HIS A 126 9.58 11.38 -15.59
N GLU A 127 8.89 11.10 -16.68
CA GLU A 127 7.46 10.82 -16.73
C GLU A 127 7.25 9.46 -17.41
N SER A 128 6.44 8.60 -16.82
CA SER A 128 6.19 7.26 -17.35
C SER A 128 4.73 6.83 -17.18
N GLU A 129 4.35 5.77 -17.92
CA GLU A 129 2.99 5.25 -17.95
C GLU A 129 1.97 6.34 -18.33
N PRO A 130 2.00 6.85 -19.58
CA PRO A 130 1.07 7.87 -20.03
C PRO A 130 -0.36 7.33 -20.02
N PHE A 131 -1.33 8.19 -19.73
CA PHE A 131 -2.75 7.85 -19.75
C PHE A 131 -3.57 8.94 -20.43
N GLU A 132 -4.72 8.56 -20.95
CA GLU A 132 -5.72 9.51 -21.41
C GLU A 132 -6.66 9.82 -20.23
N ARG A 133 -6.95 11.10 -20.00
CA ARG A 133 -7.81 11.53 -18.90
C ARG A 133 -9.23 11.06 -19.16
N THR A 134 -9.72 10.18 -18.31
CA THR A 134 -11.13 9.80 -18.22
C THR A 134 -11.63 10.12 -16.82
N GLU A 135 -12.81 10.73 -16.70
CA GLU A 135 -13.31 11.34 -15.47
C GLU A 135 -13.66 10.36 -14.34
N SER A 136 -13.47 9.04 -14.54
CA SER A 136 -14.13 8.02 -13.73
C SER A 136 -13.22 7.11 -12.89
N TYR A 137 -11.89 7.28 -12.88
CA TYR A 137 -10.96 6.25 -12.39
C TYR A 137 -10.15 6.61 -11.15
N ILE A 138 -10.76 7.20 -10.16
CA ILE A 138 -10.11 7.30 -8.85
C ILE A 138 -10.42 6.03 -8.09
N SER A 139 -9.41 5.19 -7.85
CA SER A 139 -9.51 4.07 -6.92
C SER A 139 -8.83 4.47 -5.61
N ASP A 140 -9.62 4.71 -4.57
CA ASP A 140 -9.10 5.02 -3.23
C ASP A 140 -8.31 3.85 -2.60
N THR A 141 -8.43 2.66 -3.17
CA THR A 141 -7.75 1.45 -2.70
C THR A 141 -6.59 1.01 -3.61
N TYR A 142 -6.20 1.85 -4.57
CA TYR A 142 -5.12 1.52 -5.47
C TYR A 142 -3.75 1.66 -4.79
N HIS A 143 -2.95 0.59 -4.86
CA HIS A 143 -1.59 0.51 -4.32
C HIS A 143 -0.58 0.52 -5.49
N PRO A 144 -0.08 1.69 -5.89
CA PRO A 144 0.77 1.82 -7.08
C PRO A 144 2.16 1.22 -6.91
N PHE A 145 2.63 1.11 -5.68
CA PHE A 145 3.97 0.59 -5.36
C PHE A 145 3.84 -0.72 -4.61
N VAL A 146 4.20 -1.81 -5.27
CA VAL A 146 4.06 -3.17 -4.69
C VAL A 146 5.30 -3.62 -3.95
N GLU A 147 6.50 -3.23 -4.39
CA GLU A 147 7.77 -3.56 -3.73
C GLU A 147 8.90 -2.61 -4.17
N GLN A 148 9.98 -2.53 -3.39
CA GLN A 148 11.19 -1.77 -3.73
C GLN A 148 12.44 -2.60 -3.48
N TYR A 149 13.35 -2.61 -4.46
CA TYR A 149 14.64 -3.26 -4.40
C TYR A 149 15.75 -2.27 -4.83
N GLY A 150 16.42 -1.65 -3.88
CA GLY A 150 17.46 -0.65 -4.17
C GLY A 150 16.90 0.45 -5.09
N ASP A 151 17.50 0.59 -6.27
CA ASP A 151 17.12 1.58 -7.29
C ASP A 151 15.93 1.18 -8.18
N THR A 152 15.20 0.13 -7.82
CA THR A 152 14.08 -0.38 -8.61
C THR A 152 12.80 -0.41 -7.79
N LEU A 153 11.72 0.15 -8.34
CA LEU A 153 10.37 0.03 -7.82
C LEU A 153 9.58 -0.95 -8.69
N LEU A 154 8.89 -1.88 -8.07
CA LEU A 154 7.82 -2.63 -8.71
C LEU A 154 6.54 -1.82 -8.61
N ILE A 155 5.99 -1.47 -9.77
CA ILE A 155 4.81 -0.61 -9.89
C ILE A 155 3.70 -1.34 -10.64
N THR A 156 2.48 -0.94 -10.34
CA THR A 156 1.27 -1.42 -11.03
C THR A 156 0.39 -0.25 -11.41
N ASN A 157 -0.45 -0.43 -12.40
CA ASN A 157 -1.47 0.53 -12.79
C ASN A 157 -2.86 0.01 -12.38
N PRO A 158 -3.84 0.90 -12.12
CA PRO A 158 -5.21 0.50 -11.86
C PRO A 158 -5.76 -0.35 -12.99
N TYR A 159 -6.49 -1.39 -12.66
CA TYR A 159 -7.19 -2.27 -13.60
C TYR A 159 -6.27 -3.06 -14.57
N GLN A 160 -4.97 -3.10 -14.30
CA GLN A 160 -4.02 -3.91 -15.04
C GLN A 160 -3.58 -5.14 -14.23
N THR A 161 -3.30 -6.22 -14.94
CA THR A 161 -2.82 -7.49 -14.38
C THR A 161 -1.32 -7.67 -14.60
N SER A 162 -0.59 -6.57 -14.71
CA SER A 162 0.86 -6.56 -14.91
C SER A 162 1.56 -5.78 -13.80
N ILE A 163 2.78 -6.22 -13.50
CA ILE A 163 3.74 -5.48 -12.68
C ILE A 163 4.86 -5.00 -13.58
N HIS A 164 5.25 -3.75 -13.44
CA HIS A 164 6.34 -3.14 -14.19
C HIS A 164 7.48 -2.77 -13.25
N MET A 165 8.71 -2.81 -13.73
CA MET A 165 9.89 -2.31 -13.04
C MET A 165 10.17 -0.88 -13.50
N LEU A 166 10.17 0.04 -12.56
CA LEU A 166 10.67 1.40 -12.77
C LEU A 166 12.05 1.51 -12.13
N VAL A 167 13.08 1.63 -12.98
CA VAL A 167 14.46 1.79 -12.54
C VAL A 167 14.79 3.27 -12.44
N LYS A 168 15.53 3.66 -11.41
CA LYS A 168 15.97 5.04 -11.22
C LYS A 168 16.69 5.57 -12.47
N GLY A 169 16.26 6.76 -12.92
CA GLY A 169 16.83 7.41 -14.11
C GLY A 169 16.27 6.93 -15.44
N GLU A 170 15.44 5.88 -15.45
CA GLU A 170 14.74 5.41 -16.64
C GLU A 170 13.35 6.01 -16.73
N SER A 171 12.95 6.38 -17.94
CA SER A 171 11.61 6.94 -18.20
C SER A 171 10.59 5.90 -18.64
N THR A 172 11.04 4.70 -19.03
CA THR A 172 10.18 3.64 -19.54
C THR A 172 10.27 2.43 -18.62
N PRO A 173 9.19 2.13 -17.88
CA PRO A 173 9.12 0.92 -17.07
C PRO A 173 9.19 -0.33 -17.95
N LEU A 174 9.89 -1.35 -17.47
CA LEU A 174 9.96 -2.66 -18.11
C LEU A 174 8.88 -3.57 -17.51
N LYS A 175 8.10 -4.25 -18.36
CA LYS A 175 7.15 -5.25 -17.88
C LYS A 175 7.92 -6.38 -17.19
N ALA A 176 7.69 -6.57 -15.89
CA ALA A 176 8.29 -7.64 -15.10
C ALA A 176 7.42 -8.90 -15.13
N TYR A 177 6.12 -8.73 -14.89
CA TYR A 177 5.16 -9.82 -14.75
C TYR A 177 3.86 -9.48 -15.47
N GLU A 178 3.20 -10.50 -16.03
CA GLU A 178 1.87 -10.40 -16.59
C GLU A 178 1.04 -11.61 -16.12
N PHE A 179 -0.11 -11.32 -15.49
CA PHE A 179 -0.98 -12.35 -14.96
C PHE A 179 -2.15 -12.58 -15.90
N ASN A 180 -2.21 -13.76 -16.51
CA ASN A 180 -3.34 -14.17 -17.33
C ASN A 180 -4.46 -14.67 -16.43
N THR A 181 -5.53 -13.90 -16.30
CA THR A 181 -6.74 -14.27 -15.59
C THR A 181 -7.82 -14.68 -16.58
N LYS A 182 -8.67 -15.63 -16.17
CA LYS A 182 -9.77 -16.12 -17.04
C LYS A 182 -10.76 -15.01 -17.35
N ASP A 183 -11.07 -14.19 -16.34
CA ASP A 183 -11.96 -13.06 -16.47
C ASP A 183 -11.12 -11.79 -16.25
N GLN A 184 -11.09 -10.93 -17.25
CA GLN A 184 -10.33 -9.68 -17.22
C GLN A 184 -11.27 -8.48 -17.33
N ILE A 185 -10.86 -7.36 -16.79
CA ILE A 185 -11.46 -6.08 -17.08
C ILE A 185 -11.24 -5.80 -18.58
N PRO A 186 -12.25 -5.27 -19.30
CA PRO A 186 -12.10 -4.92 -20.70
C PRO A 186 -10.91 -4.00 -20.92
N GLU A 187 -10.15 -4.20 -22.01
CA GLU A 187 -9.00 -3.32 -22.34
C GLU A 187 -9.40 -1.86 -22.48
N ASN A 188 -10.62 -1.62 -22.96
CA ASN A 188 -11.20 -0.29 -23.07
C ASN A 188 -11.95 0.14 -21.78
N PHE A 189 -11.54 -0.36 -20.62
CA PHE A 189 -12.19 -0.07 -19.35
C PHE A 189 -12.33 1.44 -19.05
N LYS A 190 -11.47 2.25 -19.64
CA LYS A 190 -11.48 3.71 -19.53
C LYS A 190 -12.74 4.38 -20.12
N ASP A 191 -13.46 3.68 -21.00
CA ASP A 191 -14.67 4.16 -21.63
C ASP A 191 -15.92 3.98 -20.75
N TYR A 192 -15.77 3.32 -19.59
CA TYR A 192 -16.88 2.97 -18.70
C TYR A 192 -16.77 3.72 -17.37
N THR A 193 -17.90 4.02 -16.77
CA THR A 193 -17.97 4.49 -15.39
C THR A 193 -17.67 3.33 -14.42
N PHE A 194 -17.35 3.66 -13.16
CA PHE A 194 -17.16 2.65 -12.12
C PHE A 194 -18.40 1.76 -11.95
N GLU A 195 -19.60 2.35 -12.03
CA GLU A 195 -20.86 1.63 -11.91
C GLU A 195 -21.08 0.66 -13.08
N GLU A 196 -20.77 1.08 -14.31
CA GLU A 196 -20.83 0.23 -15.49
C GLU A 196 -19.83 -0.93 -15.38
N LEU A 197 -18.59 -0.67 -14.96
CA LEU A 197 -17.62 -1.74 -14.73
C LEU A 197 -18.07 -2.70 -13.64
N ALA A 198 -18.61 -2.20 -12.53
CA ALA A 198 -19.16 -3.04 -11.47
C ALA A 198 -20.31 -3.93 -11.97
N GLN A 199 -21.18 -3.41 -12.87
CA GLN A 199 -22.24 -4.21 -13.49
C GLN A 199 -21.69 -5.25 -14.47
N MET A 200 -20.71 -4.88 -15.30
CA MET A 200 -20.08 -5.80 -16.28
C MET A 200 -19.30 -6.92 -15.60
N THR A 201 -18.75 -6.66 -14.44
CA THR A 201 -17.95 -7.61 -13.65
C THR A 201 -18.79 -8.37 -12.61
N LYS A 202 -20.06 -8.00 -12.45
CA LYS A 202 -21.00 -8.71 -11.58
C LYS A 202 -21.08 -10.18 -11.99
N HIS A 203 -20.96 -11.08 -11.00
CA HIS A 203 -20.89 -12.54 -11.19
C HIS A 203 -19.62 -13.03 -11.92
N LYS A 204 -18.61 -12.18 -12.05
CA LYS A 204 -17.30 -12.57 -12.55
C LYS A 204 -16.24 -12.32 -11.47
N SER A 205 -15.25 -13.16 -11.42
CA SER A 205 -14.10 -12.96 -10.54
C SER A 205 -13.00 -12.24 -11.32
N VAL A 206 -13.04 -10.91 -11.34
CA VAL A 206 -12.15 -10.07 -12.15
C VAL A 206 -11.09 -9.41 -11.29
N VAL A 207 -9.83 -9.56 -11.66
CA VAL A 207 -8.72 -8.87 -10.98
C VAL A 207 -8.82 -7.37 -11.25
N ARG A 208 -8.84 -6.58 -10.18
CA ARG A 208 -8.89 -5.12 -10.21
C ARG A 208 -7.51 -4.49 -10.13
N SER A 209 -6.71 -4.98 -9.22
CA SER A 209 -5.35 -4.46 -8.98
C SER A 209 -4.48 -5.52 -8.32
N ILE A 210 -3.18 -5.36 -8.49
CA ILE A 210 -2.18 -6.11 -7.75
C ILE A 210 -1.76 -5.22 -6.58
N ALA A 211 -1.87 -5.74 -5.37
CA ALA A 211 -1.64 -4.97 -4.15
C ALA A 211 -0.35 -5.37 -3.42
N LEU A 212 0.22 -6.53 -3.77
CA LEU A 212 1.41 -7.06 -3.13
C LEU A 212 2.15 -7.99 -4.08
N HIS A 213 3.47 -7.90 -4.08
CA HIS A 213 4.37 -8.89 -4.67
C HIS A 213 5.48 -9.20 -3.69
N HIS A 214 5.87 -10.46 -3.60
CA HIS A 214 7.03 -10.87 -2.83
C HIS A 214 7.63 -12.14 -3.39
N GLN A 215 8.93 -12.14 -3.60
CA GLN A 215 9.69 -13.27 -4.09
C GLN A 215 10.55 -13.88 -2.97
N THR A 216 10.42 -15.17 -2.79
CA THR A 216 11.32 -15.99 -1.96
C THR A 216 12.19 -16.89 -2.83
N SER A 217 13.10 -17.65 -2.23
CA SER A 217 13.87 -18.66 -2.97
C SER A 217 13.02 -19.82 -3.50
N GLU A 218 11.82 -20.03 -2.99
CA GLU A 218 10.97 -21.17 -3.29
C GLU A 218 9.72 -20.85 -4.09
N ALA A 219 9.22 -19.61 -3.99
CA ALA A 219 7.97 -19.22 -4.61
C ALA A 219 7.85 -17.70 -4.73
N GLU A 220 6.94 -17.27 -5.61
CA GLU A 220 6.45 -15.89 -5.68
C GLU A 220 5.06 -15.80 -5.05
N TYR A 221 4.83 -14.74 -4.29
CA TYR A 221 3.56 -14.44 -3.64
C TYR A 221 2.99 -13.15 -4.23
N ILE A 222 1.73 -13.23 -4.65
CA ILE A 222 1.06 -12.13 -5.32
C ILE A 222 -0.27 -11.90 -4.62
N GLY A 223 -0.41 -10.72 -4.02
CA GLY A 223 -1.67 -10.26 -3.46
C GLY A 223 -2.43 -9.44 -4.50
N TYR A 224 -3.70 -9.74 -4.71
CA TYR A 224 -4.52 -9.04 -5.67
C TYR A 224 -5.95 -8.82 -5.17
N GLU A 225 -6.53 -7.72 -5.60
CA GLU A 225 -7.91 -7.36 -5.33
C GLU A 225 -8.79 -7.84 -6.49
N MET A 226 -9.94 -8.37 -6.16
CA MET A 226 -10.91 -8.86 -7.13
C MET A 226 -12.29 -8.26 -6.88
N PHE A 227 -12.99 -7.94 -7.97
CA PHE A 227 -14.43 -7.81 -7.94
C PHE A 227 -15.09 -9.20 -7.99
N GLY A 228 -16.11 -9.39 -7.19
CA GLY A 228 -16.91 -10.61 -7.16
C GLY A 228 -18.34 -10.34 -6.71
N ASP A 229 -19.14 -11.40 -6.55
CA ASP A 229 -20.57 -11.31 -6.18
C ASP A 229 -20.82 -10.58 -4.85
N TYR A 230 -19.84 -10.60 -3.95
CA TYR A 230 -19.92 -9.99 -2.62
C TYR A 230 -19.15 -8.67 -2.52
N GLY A 231 -18.78 -8.07 -3.65
CA GLY A 231 -18.00 -6.84 -3.72
C GLY A 231 -16.50 -7.09 -3.88
N LEU A 232 -15.69 -6.19 -3.33
CA LEU A 232 -14.24 -6.27 -3.38
C LEU A 232 -13.71 -7.31 -2.40
N SER A 233 -12.90 -8.23 -2.87
CA SER A 233 -12.19 -9.23 -2.06
C SER A 233 -10.69 -9.19 -2.34
N TYR A 234 -9.90 -9.52 -1.33
CA TYR A 234 -8.46 -9.67 -1.44
C TYR A 234 -8.10 -11.15 -1.51
N LEU A 235 -7.22 -11.54 -2.42
CA LEU A 235 -6.71 -12.88 -2.55
C LEU A 235 -5.18 -12.87 -2.60
N LEU A 236 -4.58 -13.93 -2.10
CA LEU A 236 -3.16 -14.21 -2.20
C LEU A 236 -2.96 -15.43 -3.09
N ALA A 237 -2.10 -15.32 -4.10
CA ALA A 237 -1.65 -16.43 -4.92
C ALA A 237 -0.18 -16.75 -4.62
N ARG A 238 0.16 -18.04 -4.69
CA ARG A 238 1.53 -18.54 -4.63
C ARG A 238 1.87 -19.17 -5.98
N GLN A 239 2.91 -18.69 -6.63
CA GLN A 239 3.50 -19.36 -7.79
C GLN A 239 4.72 -20.13 -7.34
N LYS A 240 4.72 -21.44 -7.58
CA LYS A 240 5.87 -22.30 -7.32
C LYS A 240 6.91 -22.18 -8.43
N ALA A 241 8.14 -22.64 -8.16
CA ALA A 241 9.23 -22.63 -9.12
C ALA A 241 8.93 -23.41 -10.43
N ASP A 242 7.99 -24.34 -10.42
CA ASP A 242 7.52 -25.07 -11.60
C ASP A 242 6.47 -24.29 -12.42
N GLY A 243 6.15 -23.06 -12.01
CA GLY A 243 5.14 -22.20 -12.64
C GLY A 243 3.70 -22.49 -12.22
N THR A 244 3.45 -23.47 -11.35
CA THR A 244 2.12 -23.80 -10.85
C THR A 244 1.60 -22.70 -9.94
N MET A 245 0.45 -22.12 -10.28
CA MET A 245 -0.26 -21.14 -9.43
C MET A 245 -1.18 -21.86 -8.45
N GLN A 246 -1.11 -21.48 -7.20
CA GLN A 246 -2.01 -21.92 -6.15
C GLN A 246 -2.62 -20.69 -5.49
N ASN A 247 -3.94 -20.54 -5.62
CA ASN A 247 -4.64 -19.55 -4.81
C ASN A 247 -4.59 -19.98 -3.34
N MET A 248 -4.04 -19.11 -2.53
CA MET A 248 -4.04 -19.27 -1.08
C MET A 248 -5.29 -18.56 -0.57
N THR A 249 -6.24 -19.30 -0.05
CA THR A 249 -7.27 -18.69 0.78
C THR A 249 -6.60 -18.31 2.09
N ILE A 250 -6.47 -17.01 2.32
CA ILE A 250 -5.90 -16.46 3.55
C ILE A 250 -6.65 -16.96 4.80
N MET A 251 -7.83 -17.54 4.61
CA MET A 251 -8.70 -18.06 5.67
C MET A 251 -8.49 -19.53 6.03
N ASN A 252 -7.62 -20.26 5.34
CA ASN A 252 -7.38 -21.67 5.64
C ASN A 252 -6.10 -21.81 6.45
N ASN A 253 -6.13 -21.27 7.67
CA ASN A 253 -5.15 -21.64 8.65
C ASN A 253 -5.57 -22.99 9.24
N GLU A 254 -4.76 -24.03 9.05
CA GLU A 254 -4.95 -25.34 9.69
C GLU A 254 -4.87 -25.24 11.22
N ASP A 255 -4.42 -24.11 11.74
CA ASP A 255 -4.44 -23.81 13.17
C ASP A 255 -5.83 -23.28 13.56
N PRO A 256 -6.70 -24.09 14.19
CA PRO A 256 -8.02 -23.66 14.63
C PRO A 256 -7.97 -22.56 15.70
N THR A 257 -6.79 -22.28 16.25
CA THR A 257 -6.58 -21.17 17.20
C THR A 257 -6.39 -19.82 16.51
N PHE A 258 -6.33 -19.80 15.17
CA PHE A 258 -6.13 -18.58 14.40
C PHE A 258 -6.94 -18.59 13.09
N PRO A 259 -8.27 -18.42 13.13
CA PRO A 259 -9.12 -18.53 11.95
C PRO A 259 -9.02 -17.34 10.99
N TYR A 260 -8.26 -16.26 11.29
CA TYR A 260 -8.25 -15.06 10.48
C TYR A 260 -6.86 -14.52 10.20
N LEU A 261 -6.61 -14.34 8.92
CA LEU A 261 -5.65 -13.39 8.39
C LEU A 261 -6.45 -12.23 7.79
N SER A 262 -6.27 -11.01 8.28
CA SER A 262 -6.63 -9.84 7.50
C SER A 262 -5.74 -9.80 6.26
N ALA A 263 -6.21 -9.16 5.18
CA ALA A 263 -5.42 -8.98 3.98
C ALA A 263 -4.02 -8.45 4.33
N PRO A 264 -2.93 -9.06 3.83
CA PRO A 264 -1.60 -8.52 4.00
C PRO A 264 -1.52 -7.15 3.35
N ILE A 265 -0.90 -6.21 4.04
CA ILE A 265 -0.72 -4.83 3.57
C ILE A 265 0.66 -4.57 3.01
N CYS A 266 1.66 -5.35 3.43
CA CYS A 266 3.03 -5.28 2.92
C CYS A 266 3.81 -6.54 3.28
N VAL A 267 5.08 -6.56 2.90
CA VAL A 267 6.07 -7.55 3.32
C VAL A 267 7.17 -6.86 4.12
N HIS A 268 7.62 -7.49 5.19
CA HIS A 268 8.77 -7.06 5.97
C HIS A 268 9.59 -8.27 6.42
N ASP A 269 10.90 -8.24 6.15
CA ASP A 269 11.83 -9.33 6.46
C ASP A 269 11.35 -10.72 6.01
N GLY A 270 10.79 -10.80 4.79
CA GLY A 270 10.27 -12.04 4.22
C GLY A 270 9.00 -12.57 4.88
N GLN A 271 8.32 -11.76 5.67
CA GLN A 271 7.06 -12.11 6.33
C GLN A 271 5.94 -11.22 5.79
N LEU A 272 4.75 -11.79 5.58
CA LEU A 272 3.56 -11.00 5.29
C LEU A 272 3.10 -10.25 6.54
N VAL A 273 2.78 -8.99 6.39
CA VAL A 273 2.30 -8.14 7.46
C VAL A 273 0.81 -7.89 7.29
N SER A 274 0.04 -8.21 8.31
CA SER A 274 -1.37 -7.86 8.38
C SER A 274 -1.70 -7.14 9.68
N ILE A 275 -2.78 -6.36 9.69
CA ILE A 275 -3.24 -5.60 10.85
C ILE A 275 -4.69 -5.95 11.12
N MET A 276 -5.00 -6.17 12.39
CA MET A 276 -6.36 -6.44 12.83
C MET A 276 -6.72 -5.55 14.02
N PRO A 277 -7.82 -4.80 13.95
CA PRO A 277 -8.31 -4.05 15.09
C PRO A 277 -8.61 -4.98 16.27
N ALA A 278 -8.28 -4.56 17.48
CA ALA A 278 -8.46 -5.36 18.69
C ALA A 278 -9.91 -5.84 18.90
N TYR A 279 -10.89 -4.96 18.62
CA TYR A 279 -12.31 -5.30 18.75
C TYR A 279 -12.74 -6.39 17.74
N VAL A 280 -12.18 -6.39 16.50
CA VAL A 280 -12.47 -7.42 15.49
C VAL A 280 -11.92 -8.76 15.96
N LEU A 281 -10.70 -8.75 16.48
CA LEU A 281 -10.03 -9.95 16.97
C LEU A 281 -10.79 -10.60 18.13
N LEU A 282 -11.22 -9.79 19.11
CA LEU A 282 -11.99 -10.27 20.27
C LEU A 282 -13.37 -10.80 19.86
N HIS A 283 -14.06 -10.13 18.94
CA HIS A 283 -15.34 -10.62 18.42
C HIS A 283 -15.18 -11.93 17.66
N THR A 284 -14.08 -12.08 16.96
CA THR A 284 -13.70 -13.31 16.29
C THR A 284 -13.48 -14.45 17.28
N GLU A 285 -12.70 -14.21 18.35
CA GLU A 285 -12.50 -15.20 19.41
C GLU A 285 -13.84 -15.68 20.02
N GLU A 286 -14.72 -14.74 20.27
CA GLU A 286 -16.06 -15.05 20.79
C GLU A 286 -16.84 -15.95 19.82
N ALA A 287 -16.85 -15.60 18.52
CA ALA A 287 -17.56 -16.35 17.50
C ALA A 287 -17.05 -17.79 17.31
N TYR A 288 -15.76 -18.03 17.56
CA TYR A 288 -15.11 -19.33 17.41
C TYR A 288 -14.86 -20.08 18.71
N GLY A 289 -15.25 -19.49 19.86
CA GLY A 289 -15.03 -20.10 21.17
C GLY A 289 -13.56 -20.18 21.58
N ILE A 290 -12.74 -19.28 21.10
CA ILE A 290 -11.30 -19.15 21.38
C ILE A 290 -11.13 -18.03 22.42
N SER A 291 -10.08 -18.10 23.24
CA SER A 291 -9.83 -17.08 24.27
C SER A 291 -8.36 -16.68 24.42
N ARG A 292 -7.57 -16.81 23.36
CA ARG A 292 -6.12 -16.55 23.39
C ARG A 292 -5.79 -15.11 23.76
N PHE A 293 -6.37 -14.15 23.04
CA PHE A 293 -6.12 -12.71 23.22
C PHE A 293 -6.89 -12.17 24.42
N THR A 294 -8.13 -12.62 24.63
CA THR A 294 -8.90 -12.33 25.82
C THR A 294 -8.16 -12.78 27.08
N SER A 295 -7.61 -13.99 27.08
CA SER A 295 -6.81 -14.51 28.20
C SER A 295 -5.49 -13.77 28.38
N ALA A 296 -4.94 -13.19 27.33
CA ALA A 296 -3.77 -12.30 27.39
C ALA A 296 -4.10 -10.87 27.85
N GLY A 297 -5.38 -10.56 28.11
CA GLY A 297 -5.85 -9.28 28.62
C GLY A 297 -6.10 -8.21 27.55
N LEU A 298 -6.20 -8.59 26.26
CA LEU A 298 -6.58 -7.66 25.20
C LEU A 298 -7.97 -7.10 25.43
N ARG A 299 -8.14 -5.80 25.24
CA ARG A 299 -9.41 -5.07 25.36
C ARG A 299 -9.83 -4.49 24.02
N GLN A 300 -11.13 -4.31 23.79
CA GLN A 300 -11.68 -3.73 22.55
C GLN A 300 -11.13 -2.34 22.23
N THR A 301 -10.71 -1.60 23.24
CA THR A 301 -10.15 -0.25 23.14
C THR A 301 -8.63 -0.24 22.94
N ASP A 302 -7.97 -1.40 22.93
CA ASP A 302 -6.53 -1.45 22.70
C ASP A 302 -6.19 -1.15 21.23
N ASN A 303 -4.92 -0.83 20.99
CA ASN A 303 -4.43 -0.59 19.62
C ASN A 303 -4.59 -1.84 18.75
N PRO A 304 -4.65 -1.69 17.42
CA PRO A 304 -4.63 -2.82 16.51
C PRO A 304 -3.43 -3.73 16.74
N ILE A 305 -3.59 -5.01 16.43
CA ILE A 305 -2.53 -6.01 16.49
C ILE A 305 -1.91 -6.17 15.11
N ILE A 306 -0.59 -6.11 15.06
CA ILE A 306 0.20 -6.38 13.86
C ILE A 306 0.61 -7.86 13.89
N PHE A 307 0.32 -8.55 12.80
CA PHE A 307 0.70 -9.95 12.60
C PHE A 307 1.81 -10.04 11.57
N LEU A 308 2.84 -10.79 11.91
CA LEU A 308 3.92 -11.16 11.00
C LEU A 308 3.78 -12.65 10.67
N HIS A 309 3.44 -12.96 9.42
CA HIS A 309 3.18 -14.32 8.97
C HIS A 309 4.37 -14.83 8.17
N ARG A 310 4.98 -15.91 8.63
CA ARG A 310 6.04 -16.58 7.88
C ARG A 310 5.46 -17.29 6.66
N LEU A 311 6.11 -17.10 5.53
CA LEU A 311 5.81 -17.81 4.30
C LEU A 311 6.57 -19.15 4.34
N ASN A 312 5.84 -20.27 4.37
CA ASN A 312 6.38 -21.62 4.36
C ASN A 312 6.28 -22.22 2.95
#